data_670a07018daf7d5668cd1b230723fc07
#
_entry.id   670a07018daf7d5668cd1b230723fc07
#
_cell.length_a   1.000
_cell.length_b   1.000
_cell.length_c   1.000
_cell.angle_alpha   90.00
_cell.angle_beta   90.00
_cell.angle_gamma   90.00
#
_symmetry.space_group_name_H-M   'P 1'
#
loop_
_entity.id
_entity.type
_entity.pdbx_description
1 polymer ?
#
loop_
_entity_poly.entity_id
_entity_poly.type
_entity_poly.pdbx_seq_one_letter_code
_entity_poly.pdbx_strand_id
1 'polypeptide(L)'
;EPWLREFDARIHRPDAPEKEMVSWDWLPQDWTAEPRFYLPDEWWKVPVMMEGHVKEEYDWVTTNFDTLLASHGYVRDGLTYRAEHANNDTIVFFCHFGLECVLLSHLLHISPMVLWHGTCAAPSSVTTLVTEERRPGIAYFRMSSFGDISHLYVKDEPPAFAARFCECYDNEDERHD
;
A
#
# COMPACT_ATOMS: atom_id res chain seq x y z
N GLU A 1 14.89 -1.20 8.79
CA GLU A 1 13.87 -0.29 9.32
C GLU A 1 12.67 -1.11 9.82
N PRO A 2 12.31 -1.06 11.14
CA PRO A 2 11.23 -1.87 11.70
C PRO A 2 9.84 -1.59 11.09
N TRP A 3 9.61 -0.39 10.60
CA TRP A 3 8.35 0.02 9.97
C TRP A 3 8.17 -0.53 8.54
N LEU A 4 9.22 -1.15 7.96
CA LEU A 4 9.15 -1.82 6.63
C LEU A 4 8.70 -3.29 6.72
N ARG A 5 8.28 -3.77 7.88
CA ARG A 5 7.60 -5.06 8.01
C ARG A 5 6.25 -5.06 7.29
N GLU A 6 5.64 -6.22 7.11
CA GLU A 6 4.27 -6.26 6.58
C GLU A 6 3.32 -5.43 7.44
N PHE A 7 2.36 -4.78 6.80
CA PHE A 7 1.31 -4.02 7.49
C PHE A 7 0.39 -5.00 8.23
N ASP A 8 0.56 -5.10 9.54
CA ASP A 8 -0.01 -6.15 10.37
C ASP A 8 -1.10 -5.64 11.34
N ALA A 9 -1.75 -4.53 11.02
CA ALA A 9 -2.91 -4.10 11.78
C ALA A 9 -4.03 -5.15 11.67
N ARG A 10 -4.59 -5.56 12.82
CA ARG A 10 -5.57 -6.64 12.91
C ARG A 10 -6.96 -6.11 13.23
N ILE A 11 -7.94 -6.79 12.68
CA ILE A 11 -9.37 -6.49 12.90
C ILE A 11 -10.18 -7.78 13.06
N HIS A 12 -11.36 -7.65 13.64
CA HIS A 12 -12.40 -8.66 13.59
C HIS A 12 -13.43 -8.26 12.53
N ARG A 13 -13.34 -8.86 11.34
CA ARG A 13 -14.25 -8.53 10.24
C ARG A 13 -15.70 -8.88 10.62
N PRO A 14 -16.70 -8.10 10.16
CA PRO A 14 -18.11 -8.37 10.48
C PRO A 14 -18.63 -9.72 10.01
N ASP A 15 -18.08 -10.28 8.94
CA ASP A 15 -18.43 -11.60 8.40
C ASP A 15 -17.75 -12.76 9.15
N ALA A 16 -16.69 -12.48 9.91
CA ALA A 16 -15.94 -13.46 10.70
C ALA A 16 -15.50 -12.86 12.06
N PRO A 17 -16.46 -12.47 12.93
CA PRO A 17 -16.16 -11.71 14.14
C PRO A 17 -15.35 -12.49 15.19
N GLU A 18 -15.29 -13.79 15.09
CA GLU A 18 -14.51 -14.66 15.97
C GLU A 18 -13.04 -14.82 15.53
N LYS A 19 -12.70 -14.34 14.33
CA LYS A 19 -11.38 -14.51 13.74
C LYS A 19 -10.67 -13.15 13.60
N GLU A 20 -9.47 -13.06 14.15
CA GLU A 20 -8.61 -11.91 13.95
C GLU A 20 -7.91 -12.03 12.60
N MET A 21 -8.08 -11.03 11.74
CA MET A 21 -7.58 -10.99 10.36
C MET A 21 -6.80 -9.71 10.09
N VAL A 22 -5.96 -9.70 9.06
CA VAL A 22 -5.32 -8.47 8.61
C VAL A 22 -6.36 -7.48 8.10
N SER A 23 -6.15 -6.20 8.37
CA SER A 23 -7.11 -5.15 8.05
C SER A 23 -7.33 -4.90 6.56
N TRP A 24 -6.54 -5.52 5.71
CA TRP A 24 -6.55 -5.38 4.25
C TRP A 24 -6.99 -6.66 3.51
N ASP A 25 -7.66 -7.60 4.20
CA ASP A 25 -8.19 -8.83 3.62
C ASP A 25 -9.72 -8.88 3.78
N TRP A 26 -10.44 -8.21 2.89
CA TRP A 26 -11.89 -8.11 2.90
C TRP A 26 -12.50 -8.83 1.70
N LEU A 27 -13.71 -9.37 1.90
CA LEU A 27 -14.48 -9.89 0.78
C LEU A 27 -14.99 -8.74 -0.10
N PRO A 28 -15.04 -8.92 -1.42
CA PRO A 28 -15.40 -7.85 -2.36
C PRO A 28 -16.75 -7.18 -2.05
N GLN A 29 -17.79 -7.95 -1.73
CA GLN A 29 -19.12 -7.44 -1.43
C GLN A 29 -19.16 -6.59 -0.16
N ASP A 30 -18.26 -6.84 0.79
CA ASP A 30 -18.27 -6.16 2.09
C ASP A 30 -17.50 -4.83 2.03
N TRP A 31 -16.30 -4.82 1.46
CA TRP A 31 -15.55 -3.57 1.38
C TRP A 31 -16.17 -2.60 0.38
N THR A 32 -16.76 -3.08 -0.74
CA THR A 32 -17.39 -2.21 -1.74
C THR A 32 -18.69 -1.59 -1.26
N ALA A 33 -19.35 -2.19 -0.26
CA ALA A 33 -20.58 -1.67 0.34
C ALA A 33 -20.33 -0.51 1.32
N GLU A 34 -19.09 -0.26 1.74
CA GLU A 34 -18.75 0.82 2.68
C GLU A 34 -18.15 2.04 1.94
N PRO A 35 -18.91 3.11 1.70
CA PRO A 35 -18.42 4.25 0.90
C PRO A 35 -17.19 4.95 1.49
N ARG A 36 -16.99 4.91 2.81
CA ARG A 36 -15.83 5.52 3.47
C ARG A 36 -14.52 4.86 3.05
N PHE A 37 -14.56 3.59 2.68
CA PHE A 37 -13.38 2.87 2.21
C PHE A 37 -12.76 3.43 0.91
N TYR A 38 -13.52 4.21 0.15
CA TYR A 38 -13.01 4.89 -1.04
C TYR A 38 -12.36 6.25 -0.75
N LEU A 39 -12.53 6.77 0.47
CA LEU A 39 -12.11 8.12 0.82
C LEU A 39 -10.78 8.09 1.61
N PRO A 40 -9.76 8.85 1.18
CA PRO A 40 -8.42 8.80 1.79
C PRO A 40 -8.40 9.23 3.26
N ASP A 41 -9.35 10.09 3.69
CA ASP A 41 -9.41 10.61 5.05
C ASP A 41 -10.53 10.00 5.91
N GLU A 42 -11.25 8.99 5.40
CA GLU A 42 -12.42 8.41 6.05
C GLU A 42 -12.33 6.89 6.27
N TRP A 43 -11.54 6.16 5.49
CA TRP A 43 -11.49 4.70 5.48
C TRP A 43 -11.23 4.08 6.86
N TRP A 44 -10.41 4.72 7.67
CA TRP A 44 -10.06 4.27 9.01
C TRP A 44 -11.13 4.59 10.07
N LYS A 45 -12.12 5.45 9.74
CA LYS A 45 -13.24 5.83 10.63
C LYS A 45 -14.39 4.81 10.64
N VAL A 46 -14.25 3.73 9.88
CA VAL A 46 -15.16 2.59 9.96
C VAL A 46 -14.97 1.93 11.32
N PRO A 47 -16.06 1.59 12.06
CA PRO A 47 -15.96 1.14 13.45
C PRO A 47 -14.95 0.03 13.68
N VAL A 48 -14.96 -1.01 12.84
CA VAL A 48 -14.04 -2.14 12.94
C VAL A 48 -12.57 -1.74 12.74
N MET A 49 -12.30 -0.73 11.89
CA MET A 49 -10.95 -0.20 11.69
C MET A 49 -10.48 0.60 12.91
N MET A 50 -11.39 1.35 13.54
CA MET A 50 -11.10 2.09 14.78
C MET A 50 -10.84 1.14 15.95
N GLU A 51 -11.64 0.09 16.09
CA GLU A 51 -11.47 -0.94 17.12
C GLU A 51 -10.15 -1.68 16.97
N GLY A 52 -9.71 -1.94 15.74
CA GLY A 52 -8.43 -2.57 15.41
C GLY A 52 -7.23 -1.63 15.43
N HIS A 53 -7.41 -0.36 15.82
CA HIS A 53 -6.34 0.65 15.88
C HIS A 53 -5.54 0.78 14.57
N VAL A 54 -6.20 0.57 13.43
CA VAL A 54 -5.54 0.49 12.12
C VAL A 54 -4.89 1.83 11.74
N LYS A 55 -5.49 2.95 12.17
CA LYS A 55 -4.95 4.29 11.93
C LYS A 55 -3.62 4.53 12.64
N GLU A 56 -3.46 4.03 13.84
CA GLU A 56 -2.23 4.16 14.62
C GLU A 56 -1.05 3.47 13.94
N GLU A 57 -1.27 2.26 13.42
CA GLU A 57 -0.24 1.55 12.65
C GLU A 57 0.07 2.28 11.34
N TYR A 58 -0.96 2.75 10.64
CA TYR A 58 -0.80 3.54 9.42
C TYR A 58 0.02 4.80 9.67
N ASP A 59 -0.29 5.55 10.74
CA ASP A 59 0.43 6.78 11.09
C ASP A 59 1.88 6.51 11.49
N TRP A 60 2.11 5.41 12.20
CA TRP A 60 3.48 5.01 12.55
C TRP A 60 4.32 4.74 11.29
N VAL A 61 3.79 4.00 10.34
CA VAL A 61 4.46 3.72 9.06
C VAL A 61 4.71 5.00 8.29
N THR A 62 3.67 5.80 8.05
CA THR A 62 3.76 6.98 7.18
C THR A 62 4.59 8.10 7.77
N THR A 63 4.61 8.26 9.11
CA THR A 63 5.48 9.22 9.80
C THR A 63 6.96 8.84 9.65
N ASN A 64 7.30 7.56 9.79
CA ASN A 64 8.66 7.10 9.58
C ASN A 64 9.09 7.23 8.11
N PHE A 65 8.17 6.97 7.20
CA PHE A 65 8.41 7.14 5.77
C PHE A 65 8.66 8.61 5.41
N ASP A 66 7.84 9.55 5.89
CA ASP A 66 8.07 10.99 5.69
C ASP A 66 9.39 11.45 6.33
N THR A 67 9.79 10.86 7.46
CA THR A 67 11.10 11.13 8.09
C THR A 67 12.26 10.69 7.18
N LEU A 68 12.12 9.51 6.55
CA LEU A 68 13.11 9.04 5.58
C LEU A 68 13.16 9.98 4.36
N LEU A 69 12.02 10.34 3.78
CA LEU A 69 11.97 11.25 2.64
C LEU A 69 12.56 12.63 2.97
N ALA A 70 12.31 13.14 4.17
CA ALA A 70 12.90 14.39 4.66
C ALA A 70 14.43 14.31 4.74
N SER A 71 15.00 13.16 5.12
CA SER A 71 16.45 12.96 5.13
C SER A 71 17.07 13.00 3.72
N HIS A 72 16.25 12.79 2.68
CA HIS A 72 16.59 12.92 1.26
C HIS A 72 16.13 14.27 0.66
N GLY A 73 15.74 15.24 1.49
CA GLY A 73 15.39 16.58 1.05
C GLY A 73 13.93 16.79 0.64
N TYR A 74 13.05 15.83 0.89
CA TYR A 74 11.62 15.95 0.59
C TYR A 74 10.80 16.01 1.86
N VAL A 75 10.47 17.22 2.30
CA VAL A 75 9.70 17.46 3.53
C VAL A 75 8.21 17.58 3.18
N ARG A 76 7.38 16.78 3.82
CA ARG A 76 5.92 16.79 3.60
C ARG A 76 5.32 18.17 3.85
N ASP A 77 4.49 18.63 2.90
CA ASP A 77 3.75 19.90 2.97
C ASP A 77 2.32 19.69 2.42
N GLY A 78 1.42 19.32 3.30
CA GLY A 78 0.06 18.92 2.93
C GLY A 78 0.07 17.70 2.01
N LEU A 79 -0.43 17.85 0.78
CA LEU A 79 -0.48 16.79 -0.23
C LEU A 79 0.73 16.82 -1.19
N THR A 80 1.66 17.75 -0.99
CA THR A 80 2.91 17.86 -1.75
C THR A 80 4.10 17.69 -0.85
N TYR A 81 5.29 17.84 -1.41
CA TYR A 81 6.54 17.87 -0.67
C TYR A 81 7.32 19.14 -1.01
N ARG A 82 7.91 19.77 0.01
CA ARG A 82 8.90 20.81 -0.22
C ARG A 82 10.23 20.16 -0.53
N ALA A 83 10.75 20.40 -1.75
CA ALA A 83 12.08 19.99 -2.14
C ALA A 83 13.10 21.01 -1.62
N GLU A 84 13.87 20.65 -0.61
CA GLU A 84 14.84 21.54 0.02
C GLU A 84 16.13 21.67 -0.79
N HIS A 85 16.47 20.62 -1.53
CA HIS A 85 17.60 20.61 -2.47
C HIS A 85 17.36 19.57 -3.57
N ALA A 86 17.81 19.88 -4.78
CA ALA A 86 17.78 18.94 -5.88
C ALA A 86 18.76 17.78 -5.65
N ASN A 87 18.34 16.57 -5.96
CA ASN A 87 19.17 15.37 -5.91
C ASN A 87 18.73 14.33 -6.95
N ASN A 88 19.54 13.30 -7.14
CA ASN A 88 19.24 12.16 -8.00
C ASN A 88 19.27 10.86 -7.19
N ASP A 89 18.90 10.92 -5.93
CA ASP A 89 18.90 9.75 -5.06
C ASP A 89 17.93 8.68 -5.59
N THR A 90 18.33 7.44 -5.44
CA THR A 90 17.47 6.29 -5.66
C THR A 90 17.32 5.55 -4.35
N ILE A 91 16.10 5.42 -3.88
CA ILE A 91 15.77 4.66 -2.68
C ILE A 91 15.10 3.36 -3.14
N VAL A 92 15.60 2.23 -2.65
CA VAL A 92 15.04 0.91 -2.96
C VAL A 92 14.51 0.29 -1.67
N PHE A 93 13.24 -0.07 -1.66
CA PHE A 93 12.58 -0.78 -0.56
C PHE A 93 12.39 -2.24 -0.93
N PHE A 94 12.77 -3.13 -0.03
CA PHE A 94 12.36 -4.53 -0.05
C PHE A 94 11.32 -4.69 1.06
N CYS A 95 10.08 -4.83 0.68
CA CYS A 95 8.97 -4.83 1.61
C CYS A 95 7.86 -5.81 1.17
N HIS A 96 6.66 -5.63 1.68
CA HIS A 96 5.51 -6.50 1.49
C HIS A 96 4.35 -5.74 0.84
N PHE A 97 3.40 -6.46 0.25
CA PHE A 97 2.29 -5.89 -0.50
C PHE A 97 1.39 -4.97 0.33
N GLY A 98 0.98 -5.41 1.53
CA GLY A 98 0.12 -4.58 2.38
C GLY A 98 0.79 -3.26 2.77
N LEU A 99 2.07 -3.31 3.11
CA LEU A 99 2.88 -2.12 3.39
C LEU A 99 3.08 -1.25 2.14
N GLU A 100 3.40 -1.83 0.98
CA GLU A 100 3.53 -1.10 -0.29
C GLU A 100 2.29 -0.24 -0.55
N CYS A 101 1.11 -0.83 -0.39
CA CYS A 101 -0.15 -0.11 -0.57
C CYS A 101 -0.31 1.06 0.43
N VAL A 102 0.16 0.92 1.67
CA VAL A 102 0.19 2.03 2.65
C VAL A 102 1.08 3.17 2.17
N LEU A 103 2.30 2.86 1.73
CA LEU A 103 3.23 3.89 1.22
C LEU A 103 2.68 4.60 -0.01
N LEU A 104 2.11 3.85 -0.95
CA LEU A 104 1.48 4.39 -2.15
C LEU A 104 0.26 5.25 -1.82
N SER A 105 -0.60 4.79 -0.91
CA SER A 105 -1.77 5.55 -0.46
C SER A 105 -1.38 6.90 0.12
N HIS A 106 -0.32 6.93 0.90
CA HIS A 106 0.21 8.14 1.52
C HIS A 106 0.82 9.11 0.49
N LEU A 107 1.59 8.61 -0.46
CA LEU A 107 2.20 9.42 -1.51
C LEU A 107 1.17 10.00 -2.49
N LEU A 108 0.17 9.20 -2.87
CA LEU A 108 -0.80 9.54 -3.92
C LEU A 108 -2.10 10.12 -3.38
N HIS A 109 -2.27 10.16 -2.07
CA HIS A 109 -3.50 10.60 -1.39
C HIS A 109 -4.75 9.86 -1.88
N ILE A 110 -4.68 8.55 -1.85
CA ILE A 110 -5.80 7.65 -2.16
C ILE A 110 -6.02 6.70 -0.99
N SER A 111 -7.24 6.18 -0.83
CA SER A 111 -7.50 5.22 0.23
C SER A 111 -6.67 3.94 0.04
N PRO A 112 -5.99 3.42 1.08
CA PRO A 112 -5.28 2.16 0.99
C PRO A 112 -6.22 0.99 0.70
N MET A 113 -7.50 1.06 1.08
CA MET A 113 -8.51 0.04 0.77
C MET A 113 -8.67 -0.18 -0.74
N VAL A 114 -8.58 0.89 -1.52
CA VAL A 114 -8.66 0.80 -2.99
C VAL A 114 -7.42 0.09 -3.55
N LEU A 115 -6.24 0.34 -3.00
CA LEU A 115 -5.01 -0.31 -3.43
C LEU A 115 -4.98 -1.78 -3.00
N TRP A 116 -5.26 -2.07 -1.74
CA TRP A 116 -5.25 -3.44 -1.20
C TRP A 116 -6.18 -4.40 -1.96
N HIS A 117 -7.36 -3.90 -2.41
CA HIS A 117 -8.38 -4.74 -3.02
C HIS A 117 -8.51 -4.56 -4.55
N GLY A 118 -7.94 -3.48 -5.09
CA GLY A 118 -8.01 -3.17 -6.52
C GLY A 118 -6.73 -3.45 -7.29
N THR A 119 -5.64 -3.84 -6.60
CA THR A 119 -4.35 -4.12 -7.22
C THR A 119 -3.79 -5.47 -6.75
N CYS A 120 -2.81 -5.96 -7.47
CA CYS A 120 -2.08 -7.18 -7.12
C CYS A 120 -0.63 -7.05 -7.57
N ALA A 121 0.32 -7.18 -6.66
CA ALA A 121 1.74 -7.20 -6.96
C ALA A 121 2.31 -8.60 -6.70
N ALA A 122 2.80 -9.25 -7.73
CA ALA A 122 3.42 -10.56 -7.59
C ALA A 122 4.71 -10.48 -6.73
N PRO A 123 5.06 -11.53 -5.99
CA PRO A 123 6.36 -11.61 -5.33
C PRO A 123 7.50 -11.28 -6.31
N SER A 124 8.47 -10.50 -5.84
CA SER A 124 9.59 -9.97 -6.62
C SER A 124 9.22 -8.92 -7.68
N SER A 125 7.98 -8.49 -7.78
CA SER A 125 7.62 -7.37 -8.66
C SER A 125 8.23 -6.06 -8.20
N VAL A 126 8.31 -5.10 -9.12
CA VAL A 126 8.90 -3.77 -8.88
C VAL A 126 7.88 -2.68 -9.16
N THR A 127 7.60 -1.88 -8.15
CA THR A 127 6.82 -0.65 -8.31
C THR A 127 7.77 0.54 -8.32
N THR A 128 7.59 1.44 -9.27
CA THR A 128 8.49 2.59 -9.46
C THR A 128 7.73 3.89 -9.34
N LEU A 129 8.25 4.78 -8.49
CA LEU A 129 7.81 6.15 -8.39
C LEU A 129 8.96 7.08 -8.71
N VAL A 130 8.63 8.23 -9.28
CA VAL A 130 9.59 9.30 -9.56
C VAL A 130 9.08 10.61 -8.95
N THR A 131 9.99 11.43 -8.49
CA THR A 131 9.66 12.81 -8.08
C THR A 131 9.49 13.69 -9.30
N GLU A 132 8.51 14.58 -9.28
CA GLU A 132 8.29 15.62 -10.27
C GLU A 132 8.31 16.97 -9.57
N GLU A 133 9.22 17.83 -9.99
CA GLU A 133 9.33 19.21 -9.52
C GLU A 133 9.14 20.17 -10.71
N ARG A 134 7.90 20.60 -10.95
CA ARG A 134 7.56 21.52 -12.06
C ARG A 134 7.71 22.98 -11.69
N ARG A 135 7.77 23.28 -10.41
CA ARG A 135 8.08 24.58 -9.81
C ARG A 135 9.17 24.37 -8.78
N PRO A 136 10.20 25.22 -8.71
CA PRO A 136 11.26 25.08 -7.72
C PRO A 136 10.69 24.96 -6.30
N GLY A 137 11.14 23.96 -5.57
CA GLY A 137 10.76 23.73 -4.19
C GLY A 137 9.43 23.02 -3.97
N ILE A 138 8.66 22.69 -5.03
CA ILE A 138 7.38 21.96 -4.91
C ILE A 138 7.49 20.64 -5.65
N ALA A 139 7.58 19.55 -4.93
CA ALA A 139 7.67 18.20 -5.48
C ALA A 139 6.39 17.39 -5.24
N TYR A 140 6.15 16.44 -6.14
CA TYR A 140 5.11 15.42 -6.02
C TYR A 140 5.67 14.09 -6.51
N PHE A 141 5.15 12.97 -5.97
CA PHE A 141 5.54 11.64 -6.41
C PHE A 141 4.56 11.11 -7.45
N ARG A 142 5.09 10.55 -8.53
CA ARG A 142 4.28 9.93 -9.59
C ARG A 142 4.69 8.49 -9.77
N MET A 143 3.70 7.61 -9.71
CA MET A 143 3.90 6.20 -10.00
C MET A 143 4.02 6.00 -11.52
N SER A 144 5.14 5.50 -11.97
CA SER A 144 5.41 5.22 -13.39
C SER A 144 5.12 3.77 -13.76
N SER A 145 5.22 2.84 -12.78
CA SER A 145 4.82 1.44 -12.94
C SER A 145 4.39 0.86 -11.60
N PHE A 146 3.49 -0.11 -11.64
CA PHE A 146 3.06 -0.89 -10.46
C PHE A 146 3.22 -2.37 -10.77
N GLY A 147 3.87 -3.10 -9.85
CA GLY A 147 3.95 -4.55 -9.93
C GLY A 147 4.66 -5.10 -11.17
N ASP A 148 5.63 -4.39 -11.72
CA ASP A 148 6.36 -4.80 -12.93
C ASP A 148 7.16 -6.08 -12.68
N ILE A 149 6.94 -7.10 -13.52
CA ILE A 149 7.60 -8.40 -13.51
C ILE A 149 8.42 -8.67 -14.79
N SER A 150 8.71 -7.65 -15.58
CA SER A 150 9.43 -7.78 -16.85
C SER A 150 10.79 -8.48 -16.70
N HIS A 151 11.47 -8.25 -15.58
CA HIS A 151 12.76 -8.91 -15.28
C HIS A 151 12.63 -10.43 -15.08
N LEU A 152 11.47 -10.93 -14.64
CA LEU A 152 11.19 -12.37 -14.57
C LEU A 152 11.02 -12.96 -15.95
N TYR A 153 10.25 -12.31 -16.82
CA TYR A 153 10.06 -12.75 -18.21
C TYR A 153 11.36 -12.81 -19.00
N VAL A 154 12.26 -11.84 -18.80
CA VAL A 154 13.59 -11.85 -19.44
C VAL A 154 14.43 -13.06 -19.03
N LYS A 155 14.14 -13.65 -17.87
CA LYS A 155 14.81 -14.83 -17.32
C LYS A 155 14.03 -16.13 -17.55
N ASP A 156 12.89 -16.06 -18.25
CA ASP A 156 11.98 -17.18 -18.42
C ASP A 156 11.49 -17.78 -17.09
N GLU A 157 11.33 -16.90 -16.08
CA GLU A 157 10.83 -17.25 -14.75
C GLU A 157 9.35 -16.87 -14.64
N PRO A 158 8.45 -17.81 -14.35
CA PRO A 158 7.04 -17.48 -14.14
C PRO A 158 6.86 -16.70 -12.83
N PRO A 159 5.94 -15.72 -12.78
CA PRO A 159 5.59 -15.07 -11.53
C PRO A 159 4.91 -16.05 -10.58
N ALA A 160 5.17 -15.91 -9.28
CA ALA A 160 4.48 -16.69 -8.27
C ALA A 160 2.98 -16.32 -8.21
N PHE A 161 2.12 -17.33 -8.05
CA PHE A 161 0.67 -17.15 -7.91
C PHE A 161 0.26 -16.63 -6.52
N ALA A 162 1.12 -16.76 -5.53
CA ALA A 162 0.83 -16.51 -4.11
C ALA A 162 0.27 -15.11 -3.77
N ALA A 163 0.40 -14.13 -4.67
CA ALA A 163 -0.14 -12.79 -4.48
C ALA A 163 -1.59 -12.63 -4.96
N ARG A 164 -2.22 -13.69 -5.46
CA ARG A 164 -3.60 -13.69 -5.94
C ARG A 164 -4.44 -14.66 -5.14
N PHE A 165 -5.71 -14.31 -4.97
CA PHE A 165 -6.69 -15.24 -4.44
C PHE A 165 -7.20 -16.19 -5.54
N CYS A 166 -7.86 -17.27 -5.16
CA CYS A 166 -8.49 -18.17 -6.12
C CYS A 166 -9.52 -17.43 -6.97
N GLU A 167 -9.47 -17.67 -8.27
CA GLU A 167 -10.38 -17.05 -9.23
C GLU A 167 -11.65 -17.87 -9.45
N CYS A 168 -11.68 -19.14 -8.97
CA CYS A 168 -12.75 -20.07 -9.25
C CYS A 168 -12.93 -21.06 -8.10
N TYR A 169 -14.17 -21.28 -7.65
CA TYR A 169 -14.50 -22.16 -6.53
C TYR A 169 -14.30 -23.65 -6.80
N ASP A 170 -14.12 -24.06 -8.02
CA ASP A 170 -13.80 -25.43 -8.38
C ASP A 170 -12.29 -25.73 -8.38
N ASN A 171 -11.47 -24.73 -8.10
CA ASN A 171 -10.03 -24.89 -7.87
C ASN A 171 -9.75 -24.98 -6.38
N GLU A 172 -9.61 -26.21 -5.86
CA GLU A 172 -9.36 -26.48 -4.46
C GLU A 172 -7.87 -26.39 -4.07
N ASP A 173 -6.98 -26.29 -5.06
CA ASP A 173 -5.54 -26.18 -4.84
C ASP A 173 -5.08 -24.72 -4.56
N GLU A 174 -5.97 -23.77 -4.78
CA GLU A 174 -5.71 -22.35 -4.61
C GLU A 174 -6.39 -21.79 -3.35
N ARG A 175 -6.01 -20.60 -2.99
CA ARG A 175 -6.56 -19.90 -1.82
C ARG A 175 -7.96 -19.38 -2.10
N HIS A 176 -8.91 -19.63 -1.19
CA HIS A 176 -10.32 -19.26 -1.29
C HIS A 176 -10.79 -18.27 -0.21
N ASP A 177 -9.98 -17.98 0.80
CA ASP A 177 -10.28 -17.10 1.93
C ASP A 177 -9.89 -15.65 1.70
#